data_a9cdd2ed750d2a416c1acaef4241b370
#
_entry.id   a9cdd2ed750d2a416c1acaef4241b370
#
_cell.length_a   1.000
_cell.length_b   1.000
_cell.length_c   1.000
_cell.angle_alpha   90.00
_cell.angle_beta   90.00
_cell.angle_gamma   90.00
#
_symmetry.space_group_name_H-M   'P 1'
#
loop_
_entity.id
_entity.type
_entity.pdbx_description
1 polymer ?
#
loop_
_entity_poly.entity_id
_entity_poly.type
_entity_poly.pdbx_seq_one_letter_code
_entity_poly.pdbx_strand_id
1 'polypeptide(L)'
;MSKTSLPIIAVVLFVVGIIIGLLIPSPLAPAPATVTMQSTVTAAPAKLTLALLVSNLGNPYFVALRDGALQAANELKAKGVNMELLVYDAKDDPALQTSQIETAVGMKASAILINPVHMEAVQPALKKAVAAGIPVVTTDRDVANTSLRMVFIGTDNVKGAEQAAQELVRALKASGRPKPWKVVILNGIPGTTAAEDRKKGFHNVLDPLVKDGSVVIVAEEVANFRRDQGLSVTESVLAKGRFDALIAANDEMALGAIQAIEGAGLKPGVDVIVVGYDAISDAVDSVRAGKMYATIAQSPFLQGYWAVYAAFYRCYFNWKPTVSWIPTPTVVVTKANVDTFSAEVASPKPLP
;
A
#
# COMPACT_ATOMS: atom_id res chain seq x y z
N MET A 1 -0.97 36.83 43.30
CA MET A 1 -1.25 37.58 42.06
C MET A 1 -1.08 36.65 40.88
N SER A 2 -2.22 36.19 40.39
CA SER A 2 -2.30 35.21 39.30
C SER A 2 -2.19 35.93 37.96
N LYS A 3 -1.30 35.43 37.07
CA LYS A 3 -1.27 35.84 35.65
C LYS A 3 -1.83 34.71 34.81
N THR A 4 -3.06 34.87 34.40
CA THR A 4 -3.72 34.07 33.36
C THR A 4 -3.24 34.55 31.99
N SER A 5 -2.57 33.69 31.25
CA SER A 5 -2.24 33.92 29.84
C SER A 5 -3.34 33.33 28.96
N LEU A 6 -4.02 34.21 28.19
CA LEU A 6 -4.93 33.81 27.11
C LEU A 6 -4.11 33.34 25.87
N PRO A 7 -4.54 32.34 25.16
CA PRO A 7 -3.97 32.01 23.86
C PRO A 7 -4.49 32.96 22.77
N ILE A 8 -3.57 33.47 21.97
CA ILE A 8 -3.85 34.33 20.82
C ILE A 8 -4.32 33.40 19.68
N ILE A 9 -5.60 33.60 19.29
CA ILE A 9 -6.15 32.96 18.07
C ILE A 9 -5.82 33.86 16.90
N ALA A 10 -4.96 33.41 15.99
CA ALA A 10 -4.70 34.11 14.73
C ALA A 10 -5.85 33.85 13.74
N VAL A 11 -6.65 34.89 13.48
CA VAL A 11 -7.67 34.87 12.41
C VAL A 11 -6.98 35.31 11.11
N VAL A 12 -6.88 34.40 10.14
CA VAL A 12 -6.42 34.71 8.78
C VAL A 12 -7.65 35.03 7.93
N LEU A 13 -7.84 36.32 7.64
CA LEU A 13 -8.83 36.83 6.68
C LEU A 13 -8.22 36.77 5.25
N PHE A 14 -8.76 35.95 4.39
CA PHE A 14 -8.51 36.02 2.94
C PHE A 14 -9.57 36.94 2.30
N VAL A 15 -9.16 38.10 1.82
CA VAL A 15 -9.96 38.99 0.97
C VAL A 15 -9.50 38.83 -0.47
N VAL A 16 -10.32 38.21 -1.31
CA VAL A 16 -10.12 38.24 -2.76
C VAL A 16 -11.01 39.31 -3.35
N GLY A 17 -10.41 40.42 -3.72
CA GLY A 17 -11.05 41.50 -4.46
C GLY A 17 -10.79 41.39 -5.96
N ILE A 18 -11.83 41.24 -6.77
CA ILE A 18 -11.75 41.43 -8.23
C ILE A 18 -12.34 42.80 -8.54
N ILE A 19 -11.51 43.72 -9.02
CA ILE A 19 -11.93 44.99 -9.60
C ILE A 19 -12.06 44.83 -11.10
N ILE A 20 -13.28 44.99 -11.62
CA ILE A 20 -13.49 45.36 -13.03
C ILE A 20 -14.36 46.56 -13.05
N GLY A 21 -13.77 47.69 -13.48
CA GLY A 21 -14.48 48.94 -13.69
C GLY A 21 -15.15 49.01 -15.04
N LEU A 22 -16.40 49.47 -15.08
CA LEU A 22 -17.00 50.17 -16.22
C LEU A 22 -18.14 51.04 -15.69
N LEU A 23 -18.02 52.33 -15.95
CA LEU A 23 -18.96 53.38 -15.61
C LEU A 23 -20.23 53.29 -16.43
N ILE A 24 -21.38 53.07 -15.76
CA ILE A 24 -22.71 53.51 -16.23
C ILE A 24 -23.56 53.81 -14.99
N PRO A 25 -24.21 54.98 -14.84
CA PRO A 25 -25.05 55.28 -13.69
C PRO A 25 -26.41 54.64 -13.82
N SER A 26 -26.78 53.79 -12.90
CA SER A 26 -28.13 53.22 -12.77
C SER A 26 -28.53 53.07 -11.29
N PRO A 27 -29.82 53.16 -10.96
CA PRO A 27 -30.28 53.48 -9.62
C PRO A 27 -30.12 52.34 -8.62
N LEU A 28 -29.88 52.72 -7.39
CA LEU A 28 -29.84 51.95 -6.14
C LEU A 28 -30.09 50.42 -6.29
N ALA A 29 -29.00 49.69 -6.35
CA ALA A 29 -29.02 48.26 -6.09
C ALA A 29 -28.93 48.02 -4.55
N PRO A 30 -29.66 47.03 -3.99
CA PRO A 30 -29.53 46.71 -2.58
C PRO A 30 -28.11 46.21 -2.30
N ALA A 31 -27.57 46.56 -1.13
CA ALA A 31 -26.23 46.16 -0.69
C ALA A 31 -26.08 44.64 -0.78
N PRO A 32 -24.89 44.15 -1.23
CA PRO A 32 -24.66 42.72 -1.30
C PRO A 32 -24.77 42.09 0.10
N ALA A 33 -25.66 41.11 0.23
CA ALA A 33 -25.77 40.34 1.46
C ALA A 33 -24.44 39.64 1.72
N THR A 34 -23.76 40.03 2.79
CA THR A 34 -22.57 39.32 3.25
C THR A 34 -23.00 37.96 3.75
N VAL A 35 -22.83 36.96 2.94
CA VAL A 35 -23.00 35.56 3.36
C VAL A 35 -21.82 35.24 4.30
N THR A 36 -22.04 35.43 5.59
CA THR A 36 -21.13 34.94 6.61
C THR A 36 -21.28 33.41 6.65
N MET A 37 -20.39 32.68 5.97
CA MET A 37 -20.26 31.25 6.21
C MET A 37 -19.78 31.06 7.65
N GLN A 38 -20.71 30.85 8.56
CA GLN A 38 -20.39 30.27 9.86
C GLN A 38 -19.91 28.82 9.62
N SER A 39 -18.61 28.67 9.45
CA SER A 39 -17.96 27.37 9.60
C SER A 39 -18.17 26.97 11.06
N THR A 40 -19.12 26.11 11.33
CA THR A 40 -19.20 25.43 12.64
C THR A 40 -17.97 24.56 12.75
N VAL A 41 -16.87 25.12 13.26
CA VAL A 41 -15.72 24.36 13.71
C VAL A 41 -16.22 23.48 14.84
N THR A 42 -16.56 22.24 14.54
CA THR A 42 -16.77 21.22 15.57
C THR A 42 -15.50 21.21 16.40
N ALA A 43 -15.62 21.43 17.72
CA ALA A 43 -14.47 21.44 18.61
C ALA A 43 -13.62 20.18 18.33
N ALA A 44 -12.34 20.41 17.98
CA ALA A 44 -11.42 19.31 17.71
C ALA A 44 -11.43 18.34 18.89
N PRO A 45 -11.42 17.02 18.67
CA PRO A 45 -11.40 16.06 19.75
C PRO A 45 -10.23 16.37 20.69
N ALA A 46 -10.45 16.28 22.00
CA ALA A 46 -9.44 16.63 23.01
C ALA A 46 -8.11 15.85 22.79
N LYS A 47 -8.20 14.63 22.24
CA LYS A 47 -7.06 13.80 21.82
C LYS A 47 -7.50 12.93 20.66
N LEU A 48 -6.72 12.90 19.57
CA LEU A 48 -6.90 12.01 18.43
C LEU A 48 -6.09 10.72 18.66
N THR A 49 -6.73 9.61 18.93
CA THR A 49 -6.07 8.30 19.09
C THR A 49 -6.34 7.46 17.84
N LEU A 50 -5.29 7.24 17.03
CA LEU A 50 -5.35 6.39 15.85
C LEU A 50 -4.76 5.01 16.16
N ALA A 51 -5.42 3.93 15.72
CA ALA A 51 -4.91 2.57 15.79
C ALA A 51 -4.47 2.12 14.40
N LEU A 52 -3.16 1.90 14.21
CA LEU A 52 -2.58 1.32 12.98
C LEU A 52 -2.35 -0.18 13.21
N LEU A 53 -3.10 -1.00 12.51
CA LEU A 53 -3.04 -2.46 12.58
C LEU A 53 -2.36 -3.00 11.33
N VAL A 54 -1.11 -3.43 11.48
CA VAL A 54 -0.25 -3.91 10.40
C VAL A 54 -0.26 -5.44 10.36
N SER A 55 -0.23 -6.04 9.18
CA SER A 55 -0.23 -7.50 9.01
C SER A 55 0.98 -8.15 9.66
N ASN A 56 2.21 -7.67 9.36
CA ASN A 56 3.44 -8.31 9.82
C ASN A 56 4.62 -7.35 9.73
N LEU A 57 5.09 -6.86 10.88
CA LEU A 57 6.28 -5.99 10.94
C LEU A 57 7.61 -6.73 10.72
N GLY A 58 7.60 -8.04 10.58
CA GLY A 58 8.76 -8.80 10.13
C GLY A 58 9.07 -8.62 8.63
N ASN A 59 8.13 -8.07 7.84
CA ASN A 59 8.35 -7.75 6.45
C ASN A 59 8.74 -6.26 6.30
N PRO A 60 9.88 -5.93 5.65
CA PRO A 60 10.36 -4.55 5.46
C PRO A 60 9.35 -3.64 4.76
N TYR A 61 8.50 -4.17 3.90
CA TYR A 61 7.41 -3.43 3.27
C TYR A 61 6.49 -2.77 4.29
N PHE A 62 6.04 -3.52 5.30
CA PHE A 62 5.15 -2.99 6.33
C PHE A 62 5.87 -2.12 7.37
N VAL A 63 7.18 -2.29 7.52
CA VAL A 63 8.02 -1.34 8.28
C VAL A 63 7.98 0.03 7.61
N ALA A 64 8.15 0.11 6.28
CA ALA A 64 8.06 1.36 5.54
C ALA A 64 6.64 1.99 5.61
N LEU A 65 5.57 1.19 5.58
CA LEU A 65 4.20 1.67 5.76
C LEU A 65 4.02 2.29 7.15
N ARG A 66 4.47 1.60 8.21
CA ARG A 66 4.46 2.12 9.58
C ARG A 66 5.22 3.44 9.68
N ASP A 67 6.39 3.52 9.08
CA ASP A 67 7.27 4.69 9.18
C ASP A 67 6.64 5.90 8.49
N GLY A 68 5.94 5.71 7.37
CA GLY A 68 5.13 6.75 6.74
C GLY A 68 4.00 7.27 7.66
N ALA A 69 3.31 6.35 8.33
CA ALA A 69 2.26 6.72 9.29
C ALA A 69 2.83 7.46 10.51
N LEU A 70 3.99 7.02 11.03
CA LEU A 70 4.68 7.70 12.12
C LEU A 70 5.14 9.11 11.72
N GLN A 71 5.66 9.28 10.50
CA GLN A 71 6.06 10.60 10.01
C GLN A 71 4.85 11.53 9.93
N ALA A 72 3.74 11.12 9.33
CA ALA A 72 2.52 11.92 9.26
C ALA A 72 2.00 12.32 10.66
N ALA A 73 2.00 11.37 11.60
CA ALA A 73 1.62 11.64 12.98
C ALA A 73 2.53 12.67 13.66
N ASN A 74 3.85 12.57 13.44
CA ASN A 74 4.82 13.52 14.00
C ASN A 74 4.67 14.92 13.40
N GLU A 75 4.43 15.02 12.09
CA GLU A 75 4.16 16.31 11.42
C GLU A 75 2.90 16.98 11.95
N LEU A 76 1.82 16.22 12.18
CA LEU A 76 0.59 16.73 12.76
C LEU A 76 0.78 17.17 14.21
N LYS A 77 1.55 16.41 15.02
CA LYS A 77 1.93 16.82 16.39
C LYS A 77 2.74 18.12 16.39
N ALA A 78 3.69 18.26 15.48
CA ALA A 78 4.49 19.49 15.33
C ALA A 78 3.64 20.71 14.97
N LYS A 79 2.50 20.49 14.29
CA LYS A 79 1.49 21.52 13.99
C LYS A 79 0.49 21.77 15.14
N GLY A 80 0.71 21.18 16.31
CA GLY A 80 -0.12 21.37 17.50
C GLY A 80 -1.33 20.43 17.61
N VAL A 81 -1.43 19.39 16.77
CA VAL A 81 -2.51 18.40 16.89
C VAL A 81 -2.21 17.49 18.07
N ASN A 82 -3.10 17.45 19.08
CA ASN A 82 -3.00 16.50 20.18
C ASN A 82 -3.40 15.10 19.71
N MET A 83 -2.42 14.28 19.33
CA MET A 83 -2.68 12.94 18.80
C MET A 83 -1.71 11.88 19.30
N GLU A 84 -2.18 10.64 19.23
CA GLU A 84 -1.40 9.43 19.47
C GLU A 84 -1.64 8.45 18.32
N LEU A 85 -0.58 7.79 17.85
CA LEU A 85 -0.65 6.68 16.91
C LEU A 85 -0.18 5.42 17.64
N LEU A 86 -1.10 4.46 17.81
CA LEU A 86 -0.83 3.15 18.38
C LEU A 86 -0.59 2.17 17.23
N VAL A 87 0.52 1.47 17.27
CA VAL A 87 0.89 0.50 16.22
C VAL A 87 0.77 -0.91 16.76
N TYR A 88 0.06 -1.76 16.05
CA TYR A 88 -0.14 -3.17 16.35
C TYR A 88 0.42 -4.03 15.23
N ASP A 89 1.09 -5.12 15.60
CA ASP A 89 1.59 -6.14 14.68
C ASP A 89 0.72 -7.40 14.79
N ALA A 90 0.07 -7.77 13.72
CA ALA A 90 -0.80 -8.96 13.70
C ALA A 90 -0.04 -10.26 13.41
N LYS A 91 1.23 -10.20 13.00
CA LYS A 91 2.10 -11.36 12.70
C LYS A 91 1.48 -12.36 11.70
N ASP A 92 0.72 -11.82 10.74
CA ASP A 92 -0.08 -12.58 9.77
C ASP A 92 -1.14 -13.51 10.40
N ASP A 93 -1.54 -13.26 11.66
CA ASP A 93 -2.59 -14.01 12.37
C ASP A 93 -3.91 -13.25 12.34
N PRO A 94 -4.94 -13.77 11.63
CA PRO A 94 -6.27 -13.12 11.56
C PRO A 94 -6.99 -13.05 12.91
N ALA A 95 -6.77 -14.02 13.81
CA ALA A 95 -7.39 -14.02 15.13
C ALA A 95 -6.78 -12.93 16.03
N LEU A 96 -5.45 -12.79 15.98
CA LEU A 96 -4.74 -11.71 16.68
C LEU A 96 -5.20 -10.34 16.15
N GLN A 97 -5.28 -10.16 14.81
CA GLN A 97 -5.74 -8.89 14.25
C GLN A 97 -7.18 -8.57 14.61
N THR A 98 -8.06 -9.57 14.65
CA THR A 98 -9.45 -9.42 15.14
C THR A 98 -9.48 -8.89 16.57
N SER A 99 -8.69 -9.48 17.48
CA SER A 99 -8.55 -9.03 18.87
C SER A 99 -7.99 -7.60 18.97
N GLN A 100 -7.04 -7.24 18.11
CA GLN A 100 -6.49 -5.87 18.04
C GLN A 100 -7.55 -4.85 17.59
N ILE A 101 -8.42 -5.21 16.63
CA ILE A 101 -9.55 -4.35 16.22
C ILE A 101 -10.51 -4.17 17.41
N GLU A 102 -10.86 -5.24 18.12
CA GLU A 102 -11.74 -5.16 19.28
C GLU A 102 -11.13 -4.32 20.41
N THR A 103 -9.80 -4.40 20.61
CA THR A 103 -9.07 -3.53 21.53
C THR A 103 -9.20 -2.05 21.11
N ALA A 104 -8.99 -1.73 19.82
CA ALA A 104 -9.15 -0.38 19.30
C ALA A 104 -10.59 0.15 19.49
N VAL A 105 -11.61 -0.72 19.31
CA VAL A 105 -13.01 -0.38 19.57
C VAL A 105 -13.25 -0.13 21.07
N GLY A 106 -12.75 -1.02 21.94
CA GLY A 106 -12.90 -0.90 23.40
C GLY A 106 -12.31 0.37 23.98
N MET A 107 -11.13 0.82 23.46
CA MET A 107 -10.52 2.08 23.85
C MET A 107 -11.13 3.32 23.18
N LYS A 108 -12.13 3.14 22.33
CA LYS A 108 -12.79 4.21 21.56
C LYS A 108 -11.77 4.99 20.69
N ALA A 109 -10.95 4.26 19.96
CA ALA A 109 -10.02 4.88 19.00
C ALA A 109 -10.77 5.84 18.08
N SER A 110 -10.15 6.97 17.75
CA SER A 110 -10.75 7.98 16.86
C SER A 110 -10.86 7.48 15.42
N ALA A 111 -9.93 6.61 14.98
CA ALA A 111 -9.99 5.89 13.72
C ALA A 111 -9.14 4.62 13.78
N ILE A 112 -9.45 3.66 12.92
CA ILE A 112 -8.68 2.45 12.67
C ILE A 112 -8.09 2.54 11.27
N LEU A 113 -6.75 2.39 11.19
CA LEU A 113 -5.98 2.25 9.97
C LEU A 113 -5.53 0.79 9.91
N ILE A 114 -5.94 0.05 8.89
CA ILE A 114 -5.70 -1.40 8.88
C ILE A 114 -5.16 -1.88 7.54
N ASN A 115 -4.13 -2.73 7.61
CA ASN A 115 -3.70 -3.60 6.54
C ASN A 115 -4.24 -5.01 6.85
N PRO A 116 -5.35 -5.45 6.24
CA PRO A 116 -6.00 -6.71 6.63
C PRO A 116 -5.13 -7.95 6.38
N VAL A 117 -4.99 -8.81 7.36
CA VAL A 117 -4.34 -10.12 7.20
C VAL A 117 -5.17 -11.04 6.30
N HIS A 118 -6.50 -10.93 6.38
CA HIS A 118 -7.44 -11.69 5.55
C HIS A 118 -8.68 -10.84 5.29
N MET A 119 -9.09 -10.74 4.01
CA MET A 119 -10.15 -9.81 3.57
C MET A 119 -11.54 -10.08 4.18
N GLU A 120 -11.81 -11.31 4.64
CA GLU A 120 -13.10 -11.68 5.24
C GLU A 120 -13.03 -11.86 6.77
N ALA A 121 -11.94 -12.44 7.28
CA ALA A 121 -11.85 -12.81 8.70
C ALA A 121 -11.96 -11.61 9.64
N VAL A 122 -11.48 -10.43 9.25
CA VAL A 122 -11.52 -9.20 10.06
C VAL A 122 -12.88 -8.49 10.04
N GLN A 123 -13.77 -8.84 9.11
CA GLN A 123 -15.03 -8.10 8.90
C GLN A 123 -15.97 -8.08 10.12
N PRO A 124 -16.16 -9.17 10.89
CA PRO A 124 -17.02 -9.13 12.06
C PRO A 124 -16.58 -8.08 13.10
N ALA A 125 -15.27 -7.95 13.32
CA ALA A 125 -14.72 -6.93 14.23
C ALA A 125 -14.82 -5.52 13.64
N LEU A 126 -14.57 -5.36 12.33
CA LEU A 126 -14.74 -4.07 11.65
C LEU A 126 -16.21 -3.60 11.64
N LYS A 127 -17.18 -4.53 11.54
CA LYS A 127 -18.61 -4.17 11.71
C LYS A 127 -18.87 -3.54 13.06
N LYS A 128 -18.26 -4.06 14.15
CA LYS A 128 -18.36 -3.46 15.50
C LYS A 128 -17.74 -2.06 15.52
N ALA A 129 -16.59 -1.86 14.88
CA ALA A 129 -15.94 -0.55 14.78
C ALA A 129 -16.85 0.48 14.07
N VAL A 130 -17.38 0.10 12.91
CA VAL A 130 -18.30 0.96 12.12
C VAL A 130 -19.57 1.27 12.89
N ALA A 131 -20.17 0.28 13.58
CA ALA A 131 -21.35 0.47 14.43
C ALA A 131 -21.08 1.39 15.63
N ALA A 132 -19.84 1.43 16.13
CA ALA A 132 -19.38 2.37 17.15
C ALA A 132 -19.05 3.77 16.60
N GLY A 133 -19.23 4.01 15.30
CA GLY A 133 -18.93 5.29 14.65
C GLY A 133 -17.45 5.53 14.40
N ILE A 134 -16.59 4.52 14.54
CA ILE A 134 -15.14 4.61 14.32
C ILE A 134 -14.86 4.48 12.81
N PRO A 135 -14.31 5.50 12.13
CA PRO A 135 -13.95 5.41 10.74
C PRO A 135 -12.79 4.43 10.54
N VAL A 136 -12.87 3.66 9.44
CA VAL A 136 -11.87 2.67 9.05
C VAL A 136 -11.23 3.09 7.74
N VAL A 137 -9.91 3.09 7.66
CA VAL A 137 -9.12 3.25 6.45
C VAL A 137 -8.37 1.95 6.21
N THR A 138 -8.56 1.31 5.06
CA THR A 138 -7.76 0.15 4.67
C THR A 138 -6.54 0.59 3.86
N THR A 139 -5.40 -0.05 4.08
CA THR A 139 -4.13 0.25 3.40
C THR A 139 -3.53 -1.01 2.82
N ASP A 140 -2.87 -0.90 1.65
CA ASP A 140 -2.19 -2.00 0.93
C ASP A 140 -3.10 -3.18 0.54
N ARG A 141 -3.84 -3.72 1.50
CA ARG A 141 -4.86 -4.76 1.33
C ARG A 141 -6.23 -4.20 1.69
N ASP A 142 -7.27 -4.64 1.00
CA ASP A 142 -8.64 -4.22 1.25
C ASP A 142 -9.47 -5.35 1.88
N VAL A 143 -10.66 -5.02 2.32
CA VAL A 143 -11.67 -5.96 2.82
C VAL A 143 -12.67 -6.31 1.73
N ALA A 144 -13.23 -7.52 1.78
CA ALA A 144 -14.21 -7.97 0.78
C ALA A 144 -15.48 -7.08 0.78
N ASN A 145 -15.97 -6.70 1.95
CA ASN A 145 -17.10 -5.77 2.07
C ASN A 145 -16.59 -4.32 2.22
N THR A 146 -16.52 -3.60 1.12
CA THR A 146 -16.02 -2.22 1.07
C THR A 146 -16.87 -1.19 1.83
N SER A 147 -18.10 -1.54 2.25
CA SER A 147 -18.92 -0.66 3.10
C SER A 147 -18.37 -0.55 4.54
N LEU A 148 -17.44 -1.42 4.93
CA LEU A 148 -16.82 -1.42 6.26
C LEU A 148 -15.63 -0.46 6.37
N ARG A 149 -15.31 0.24 5.31
CA ARG A 149 -14.23 1.22 5.32
C ARG A 149 -14.65 2.54 4.68
N MET A 150 -14.00 3.61 5.06
CA MET A 150 -14.20 4.93 4.47
C MET A 150 -13.52 5.03 3.11
N VAL A 151 -12.28 4.57 3.03
CA VAL A 151 -11.42 4.63 1.83
C VAL A 151 -10.38 3.53 1.89
N PHE A 152 -10.02 3.00 0.73
CA PHE A 152 -8.84 2.16 0.52
C PHE A 152 -7.70 3.02 -0.03
N ILE A 153 -6.50 2.87 0.53
CA ILE A 153 -5.27 3.51 0.04
C ILE A 153 -4.27 2.41 -0.29
N GLY A 154 -4.02 2.20 -1.57
CA GLY A 154 -3.19 1.07 -1.98
C GLY A 154 -2.96 0.99 -3.48
N THR A 155 -2.16 0.02 -3.86
CA THR A 155 -1.71 -0.22 -5.23
C THR A 155 -2.79 -0.89 -6.07
N ASP A 156 -2.81 -0.61 -7.38
CA ASP A 156 -3.48 -1.45 -8.36
C ASP A 156 -2.67 -2.74 -8.56
N ASN A 157 -2.97 -3.74 -7.72
CA ASN A 157 -2.21 -4.98 -7.70
C ASN A 157 -2.36 -5.80 -8.98
N VAL A 158 -3.52 -5.75 -9.65
CA VAL A 158 -3.71 -6.43 -10.95
C VAL A 158 -2.76 -5.82 -11.98
N LYS A 159 -2.79 -4.50 -12.13
CA LYS A 159 -1.97 -3.79 -13.11
C LYS A 159 -0.46 -3.91 -12.80
N GLY A 160 -0.08 -3.81 -11.53
CA GLY A 160 1.31 -3.99 -11.12
C GLY A 160 1.82 -5.40 -11.41
N ALA A 161 1.00 -6.43 -11.19
CA ALA A 161 1.33 -7.81 -11.49
C ALA A 161 1.39 -8.09 -13.01
N GLU A 162 0.52 -7.46 -13.80
CA GLU A 162 0.63 -7.48 -15.26
C GLU A 162 1.97 -6.89 -15.72
N GLN A 163 2.41 -5.78 -15.14
CA GLN A 163 3.73 -5.20 -15.43
C GLN A 163 4.87 -6.16 -15.06
N ALA A 164 4.81 -6.81 -13.89
CA ALA A 164 5.80 -7.79 -13.48
C ALA A 164 5.88 -8.98 -14.47
N ALA A 165 4.74 -9.52 -14.88
CA ALA A 165 4.68 -10.61 -15.84
C ALA A 165 5.14 -10.19 -17.24
N GLN A 166 4.85 -8.96 -17.66
CA GLN A 166 5.36 -8.41 -18.92
C GLN A 166 6.89 -8.29 -18.90
N GLU A 167 7.50 -7.89 -17.77
CA GLU A 167 8.95 -7.87 -17.63
C GLU A 167 9.55 -9.27 -17.68
N LEU A 168 8.92 -10.26 -17.03
CA LEU A 168 9.33 -11.67 -17.13
C LEU A 168 9.34 -12.13 -18.59
N VAL A 169 8.27 -11.88 -19.33
CA VAL A 169 8.14 -12.25 -20.75
C VAL A 169 9.17 -11.50 -21.60
N ARG A 170 9.43 -10.22 -21.32
CA ARG A 170 10.46 -9.43 -22.00
C ARG A 170 11.84 -10.05 -21.82
N ALA A 171 12.19 -10.43 -20.58
CA ALA A 171 13.43 -11.08 -20.25
C ALA A 171 13.58 -12.45 -20.96
N LEU A 172 12.52 -13.25 -20.95
CA LEU A 172 12.49 -14.56 -21.63
C LEU A 172 12.71 -14.40 -23.15
N LYS A 173 12.05 -13.44 -23.78
CA LYS A 173 12.26 -13.13 -25.21
C LYS A 173 13.69 -12.70 -25.51
N ALA A 174 14.28 -11.89 -24.64
CA ALA A 174 15.65 -11.39 -24.81
C ALA A 174 16.71 -12.45 -24.55
N SER A 175 16.38 -13.51 -23.80
CA SER A 175 17.34 -14.56 -23.41
C SER A 175 17.74 -15.52 -24.52
N GLY A 176 17.01 -15.55 -25.65
CA GLY A 176 17.23 -16.50 -26.74
C GLY A 176 16.90 -17.95 -26.41
N ARG A 177 16.29 -18.24 -25.27
CA ARG A 177 15.94 -19.60 -24.87
C ARG A 177 14.88 -20.22 -25.77
N PRO A 178 14.96 -21.52 -26.05
CA PRO A 178 13.93 -22.21 -26.85
C PRO A 178 12.61 -22.25 -26.09
N LYS A 179 11.51 -22.18 -26.83
CA LYS A 179 10.16 -22.42 -26.31
C LYS A 179 9.84 -23.91 -26.27
N PRO A 180 8.90 -24.38 -25.44
CA PRO A 180 8.15 -23.57 -24.45
C PRO A 180 9.00 -23.17 -23.25
N TRP A 181 8.82 -21.93 -22.78
CA TRP A 181 9.47 -21.47 -21.56
C TRP A 181 8.77 -22.04 -20.32
N LYS A 182 9.55 -22.62 -19.41
CA LYS A 182 9.07 -23.18 -18.16
C LYS A 182 9.03 -22.12 -17.08
N VAL A 183 7.86 -21.78 -16.58
CA VAL A 183 7.63 -20.72 -15.61
C VAL A 183 7.12 -21.26 -14.28
N VAL A 184 7.64 -20.74 -13.18
CA VAL A 184 7.16 -20.98 -11.81
C VAL A 184 6.49 -19.71 -11.29
N ILE A 185 5.35 -19.87 -10.63
CA ILE A 185 4.62 -18.79 -9.96
C ILE A 185 4.62 -19.06 -8.45
N LEU A 186 5.06 -18.08 -7.65
CA LEU A 186 4.93 -18.11 -6.19
C LEU A 186 3.85 -17.13 -5.75
N ASN A 187 2.76 -17.64 -5.19
CA ASN A 187 1.62 -16.88 -4.72
C ASN A 187 1.76 -16.48 -3.24
N GLY A 188 1.12 -15.37 -2.87
CA GLY A 188 1.08 -14.86 -1.50
C GLY A 188 0.10 -15.61 -0.60
N ILE A 189 -0.30 -14.97 0.51
CA ILE A 189 -1.26 -15.50 1.49
C ILE A 189 -2.65 -15.55 0.84
N PRO A 190 -3.27 -16.73 0.69
CA PRO A 190 -4.63 -16.85 0.16
C PRO A 190 -5.64 -16.06 1.00
N GLY A 191 -6.63 -15.46 0.34
CA GLY A 191 -7.65 -14.64 1.00
C GLY A 191 -7.18 -13.23 1.37
N THR A 192 -6.02 -12.79 0.86
CA THR A 192 -5.64 -11.38 0.83
C THR A 192 -5.89 -10.79 -0.55
N THR A 193 -6.40 -9.55 -0.64
CA THR A 193 -6.62 -8.90 -1.95
C THR A 193 -5.33 -8.80 -2.74
N ALA A 194 -4.20 -8.53 -2.08
CA ALA A 194 -2.90 -8.45 -2.75
C ALA A 194 -2.48 -9.76 -3.42
N ALA A 195 -2.70 -10.93 -2.77
CA ALA A 195 -2.36 -12.22 -3.36
C ALA A 195 -3.29 -12.55 -4.55
N GLU A 196 -4.59 -12.39 -4.37
CA GLU A 196 -5.59 -12.73 -5.39
C GLU A 196 -5.44 -11.83 -6.64
N ASP A 197 -5.24 -10.53 -6.43
CA ASP A 197 -5.08 -9.56 -7.52
C ASP A 197 -3.75 -9.77 -8.27
N ARG A 198 -2.64 -10.03 -7.56
CA ARG A 198 -1.34 -10.29 -8.21
C ARG A 198 -1.38 -11.60 -8.98
N LYS A 199 -1.96 -12.67 -8.41
CA LYS A 199 -2.21 -13.91 -9.13
C LYS A 199 -2.98 -13.66 -10.42
N LYS A 200 -4.10 -12.93 -10.35
CA LYS A 200 -4.91 -12.55 -11.51
C LYS A 200 -4.08 -11.79 -12.55
N GLY A 201 -3.28 -10.81 -12.13
CA GLY A 201 -2.44 -10.03 -13.04
C GLY A 201 -1.38 -10.89 -13.75
N PHE A 202 -0.77 -11.86 -13.06
CA PHE A 202 0.17 -12.80 -13.68
C PHE A 202 -0.53 -13.63 -14.76
N HIS A 203 -1.70 -14.20 -14.45
CA HIS A 203 -2.48 -15.00 -15.39
C HIS A 203 -2.98 -14.20 -16.59
N ASN A 204 -3.38 -12.93 -16.42
CA ASN A 204 -3.78 -12.06 -17.54
C ASN A 204 -2.70 -11.99 -18.63
N VAL A 205 -1.42 -12.06 -18.26
CA VAL A 205 -0.29 -12.00 -19.20
C VAL A 205 0.20 -13.38 -19.64
N LEU A 206 0.24 -14.35 -18.72
CA LEU A 206 0.83 -15.66 -19.00
C LEU A 206 -0.13 -16.63 -19.68
N ASP A 207 -1.44 -16.61 -19.37
CA ASP A 207 -2.40 -17.56 -19.92
C ASP A 207 -2.53 -17.52 -21.46
N PRO A 208 -2.51 -16.34 -22.11
CA PRO A 208 -2.44 -16.29 -23.58
C PRO A 208 -1.21 -17.01 -24.14
N LEU A 209 -0.05 -16.92 -23.46
CA LEU A 209 1.20 -17.56 -23.87
C LEU A 209 1.23 -19.07 -23.54
N VAL A 210 0.49 -19.49 -22.53
CA VAL A 210 0.25 -20.92 -22.26
C VAL A 210 -0.64 -21.50 -23.36
N LYS A 211 -1.68 -20.78 -23.75
CA LYS A 211 -2.62 -21.21 -24.79
C LYS A 211 -1.96 -21.33 -26.17
N ASP A 212 -1.00 -20.46 -26.50
CA ASP A 212 -0.26 -20.52 -27.78
C ASP A 212 0.94 -21.49 -27.74
N GLY A 213 1.20 -22.14 -26.61
CA GLY A 213 2.30 -23.07 -26.44
C GLY A 213 3.68 -22.42 -26.23
N SER A 214 3.74 -21.12 -26.01
CA SER A 214 5.00 -20.39 -25.76
C SER A 214 5.50 -20.54 -24.34
N VAL A 215 4.60 -20.75 -23.36
CA VAL A 215 4.87 -20.90 -21.93
C VAL A 215 4.25 -22.18 -21.42
N VAL A 216 4.92 -22.82 -20.46
CA VAL A 216 4.36 -23.88 -19.61
C VAL A 216 4.55 -23.45 -18.16
N ILE A 217 3.47 -23.29 -17.40
CA ILE A 217 3.54 -23.11 -15.95
C ILE A 217 3.81 -24.48 -15.35
N VAL A 218 5.06 -24.71 -14.93
CA VAL A 218 5.51 -26.02 -14.40
C VAL A 218 5.21 -26.17 -12.91
N ALA A 219 5.02 -25.07 -12.20
CA ALA A 219 4.55 -25.05 -10.82
C ALA A 219 3.89 -23.69 -10.52
N GLU A 220 2.81 -23.73 -9.75
CA GLU A 220 2.17 -22.59 -9.15
C GLU A 220 1.86 -22.95 -7.70
N GLU A 221 2.58 -22.29 -6.77
CA GLU A 221 2.60 -22.69 -5.37
C GLU A 221 2.40 -21.49 -4.45
N VAL A 222 1.86 -21.75 -3.26
CA VAL A 222 1.71 -20.73 -2.22
C VAL A 222 2.96 -20.70 -1.35
N ALA A 223 3.56 -19.51 -1.19
CA ALA A 223 4.71 -19.29 -0.32
C ALA A 223 4.48 -18.12 0.66
N ASN A 224 3.21 -17.73 0.87
CA ASN A 224 2.68 -16.89 1.97
C ASN A 224 3.44 -15.57 2.21
N PHE A 225 3.98 -14.95 1.16
CA PHE A 225 4.81 -13.73 1.24
C PHE A 225 6.06 -13.88 2.13
N ARG A 226 6.56 -15.09 2.35
CA ARG A 226 7.65 -15.39 3.27
C ARG A 226 8.90 -15.88 2.52
N ARG A 227 10.09 -15.38 2.96
CA ARG A 227 11.38 -15.73 2.37
C ARG A 227 11.73 -17.21 2.55
N ASP A 228 11.54 -17.74 3.76
CA ASP A 228 11.79 -19.15 4.08
C ASP A 228 10.90 -20.10 3.29
N GLN A 229 9.65 -19.71 3.04
CA GLN A 229 8.75 -20.51 2.21
C GLN A 229 9.06 -20.37 0.71
N GLY A 230 9.44 -19.17 0.25
CA GLY A 230 9.96 -18.99 -1.10
C GLY A 230 11.17 -19.87 -1.39
N LEU A 231 12.09 -20.00 -0.41
CA LEU A 231 13.23 -20.90 -0.48
C LEU A 231 12.77 -22.37 -0.59
N SER A 232 12.04 -22.87 0.40
CA SER A 232 11.69 -24.29 0.50
C SER A 232 10.80 -24.79 -0.66
N VAL A 233 9.84 -23.94 -1.10
CA VAL A 233 9.00 -24.23 -2.25
C VAL A 233 9.84 -24.31 -3.53
N THR A 234 10.75 -23.36 -3.74
CA THR A 234 11.60 -23.34 -4.94
C THR A 234 12.57 -24.53 -4.97
N GLU A 235 13.15 -24.93 -3.83
CA GLU A 235 13.95 -26.16 -3.72
C GLU A 235 13.13 -27.40 -4.13
N SER A 236 11.89 -27.49 -3.65
CA SER A 236 10.99 -28.59 -3.98
C SER A 236 10.64 -28.64 -5.48
N VAL A 237 10.52 -27.48 -6.13
CA VAL A 237 10.29 -27.41 -7.59
C VAL A 237 11.55 -27.80 -8.35
N LEU A 238 12.73 -27.32 -7.94
CA LEU A 238 14.01 -27.64 -8.57
C LEU A 238 14.35 -29.13 -8.48
N ALA A 239 13.97 -29.81 -7.39
CA ALA A 239 14.11 -31.26 -7.25
C ALA A 239 13.29 -32.07 -8.30
N LYS A 240 12.19 -31.49 -8.82
CA LYS A 240 11.35 -32.11 -9.87
C LYS A 240 11.85 -31.81 -11.28
N GLY A 241 12.64 -30.73 -11.45
CA GLY A 241 13.20 -30.37 -12.75
C GLY A 241 13.57 -28.90 -12.84
N ARG A 242 14.33 -28.54 -13.88
CA ARG A 242 14.73 -27.17 -14.16
C ARG A 242 13.60 -26.37 -14.80
N PHE A 243 13.60 -25.07 -14.54
CA PHE A 243 12.70 -24.08 -15.13
C PHE A 243 13.48 -22.85 -15.60
N ASP A 244 12.88 -22.05 -16.47
CA ASP A 244 13.54 -20.91 -17.12
C ASP A 244 13.34 -19.59 -16.38
N ALA A 245 12.19 -19.46 -15.71
CA ALA A 245 11.84 -18.23 -15.02
C ALA A 245 10.93 -18.48 -13.81
N LEU A 246 11.02 -17.56 -12.83
CA LEU A 246 10.18 -17.55 -11.65
C LEU A 246 9.64 -16.13 -11.44
N ILE A 247 8.33 -16.03 -11.22
CA ILE A 247 7.68 -14.79 -10.78
C ILE A 247 7.08 -15.00 -9.39
N ALA A 248 7.36 -14.10 -8.49
CA ALA A 248 6.85 -14.15 -7.13
C ALA A 248 5.94 -12.95 -6.84
N ALA A 249 4.87 -13.20 -6.11
CA ALA A 249 3.93 -12.16 -5.73
C ALA A 249 4.52 -11.17 -4.70
N ASN A 250 5.73 -11.41 -4.16
CA ASN A 250 6.52 -10.39 -3.47
C ASN A 250 8.02 -10.71 -3.48
N ASP A 251 8.82 -9.72 -3.05
CA ASP A 251 10.28 -9.80 -3.05
C ASP A 251 10.82 -10.78 -1.99
N GLU A 252 10.18 -10.91 -0.83
CA GLU A 252 10.60 -11.88 0.18
C GLU A 252 10.62 -13.30 -0.41
N MET A 253 9.56 -13.70 -1.12
CA MET A 253 9.52 -15.00 -1.78
C MET A 253 10.54 -15.07 -2.93
N ALA A 254 10.71 -14.01 -3.72
CA ALA A 254 11.68 -13.96 -4.81
C ALA A 254 13.13 -14.09 -4.29
N LEU A 255 13.46 -13.47 -3.16
CA LEU A 255 14.77 -13.58 -2.52
C LEU A 255 15.01 -14.98 -1.96
N GLY A 256 13.99 -15.63 -1.39
CA GLY A 256 14.06 -17.03 -1.01
C GLY A 256 14.30 -17.95 -2.23
N ALA A 257 13.60 -17.68 -3.34
CA ALA A 257 13.80 -18.42 -4.59
C ALA A 257 15.23 -18.23 -5.14
N ILE A 258 15.80 -17.03 -5.08
CA ILE A 258 17.19 -16.75 -5.46
C ILE A 258 18.15 -17.65 -4.65
N GLN A 259 17.94 -17.75 -3.34
CA GLN A 259 18.77 -18.62 -2.48
C GLN A 259 18.65 -20.10 -2.88
N ALA A 260 17.45 -20.59 -3.18
CA ALA A 260 17.24 -21.96 -3.65
C ALA A 260 17.95 -22.23 -5.00
N ILE A 261 17.87 -21.27 -5.94
CA ILE A 261 18.52 -21.35 -7.24
C ILE A 261 20.05 -21.42 -7.07
N GLU A 262 20.62 -20.57 -6.22
CA GLU A 262 22.06 -20.58 -5.90
C GLU A 262 22.47 -21.89 -5.21
N GLY A 263 21.66 -22.38 -4.25
CA GLY A 263 21.87 -23.66 -3.57
C GLY A 263 21.88 -24.87 -4.51
N ALA A 264 21.15 -24.79 -5.60
CA ALA A 264 21.13 -25.81 -6.67
C ALA A 264 22.31 -25.66 -7.67
N GLY A 265 23.25 -24.75 -7.43
CA GLY A 265 24.38 -24.48 -8.31
C GLY A 265 24.03 -23.74 -9.60
N LEU A 266 22.84 -23.11 -9.64
CA LEU A 266 22.38 -22.29 -10.76
C LEU A 266 22.64 -20.81 -10.48
N LYS A 267 22.72 -20.02 -11.54
CA LYS A 267 22.96 -18.57 -11.46
C LYS A 267 21.63 -17.81 -11.65
N PRO A 268 21.03 -17.20 -10.59
CA PRO A 268 19.85 -16.36 -10.73
C PRO A 268 20.18 -15.17 -11.65
N GLY A 269 19.21 -14.77 -12.47
CA GLY A 269 19.37 -13.77 -13.53
C GLY A 269 20.04 -14.27 -14.81
N VAL A 270 20.77 -15.40 -14.75
CA VAL A 270 21.45 -16.03 -15.90
C VAL A 270 20.80 -17.37 -16.27
N ASP A 271 20.78 -18.33 -15.36
CA ASP A 271 20.17 -19.65 -15.62
C ASP A 271 18.66 -19.62 -15.38
N VAL A 272 18.20 -18.84 -14.42
CA VAL A 272 16.79 -18.63 -14.09
C VAL A 272 16.51 -17.13 -13.97
N ILE A 273 15.55 -16.64 -14.73
CA ILE A 273 15.07 -15.25 -14.63
C ILE A 273 14.14 -15.16 -13.42
N VAL A 274 14.37 -14.18 -12.54
CA VAL A 274 13.56 -13.96 -11.34
C VAL A 274 12.95 -12.56 -11.37
N VAL A 275 11.63 -12.48 -11.14
CA VAL A 275 10.90 -11.22 -10.99
C VAL A 275 10.17 -11.20 -9.66
N GLY A 276 10.33 -10.11 -8.92
CA GLY A 276 9.71 -9.86 -7.63
C GLY A 276 8.64 -8.76 -7.67
N TYR A 277 8.23 -8.32 -6.48
CA TYR A 277 7.25 -7.27 -6.27
C TYR A 277 7.48 -6.65 -4.89
N ASP A 278 7.49 -5.35 -4.73
CA ASP A 278 7.59 -4.47 -3.56
C ASP A 278 8.77 -3.50 -3.63
N ALA A 279 9.87 -3.87 -4.28
CA ALA A 279 11.16 -3.17 -4.31
C ALA A 279 11.72 -2.89 -2.89
N ILE A 280 11.71 -3.91 -2.03
CA ILE A 280 12.42 -3.82 -0.75
C ILE A 280 13.94 -3.74 -0.97
N SER A 281 14.69 -3.21 0.00
CA SER A 281 16.14 -2.92 -0.17
C SER A 281 16.94 -4.11 -0.69
N ASP A 282 16.75 -5.30 -0.11
CA ASP A 282 17.46 -6.52 -0.54
C ASP A 282 17.15 -6.92 -1.99
N ALA A 283 15.90 -6.69 -2.44
CA ALA A 283 15.50 -6.95 -3.82
C ALA A 283 16.10 -5.92 -4.78
N VAL A 284 16.13 -4.65 -4.39
CA VAL A 284 16.81 -3.57 -5.15
C VAL A 284 18.29 -3.91 -5.32
N ASP A 285 18.97 -4.38 -4.26
CA ASP A 285 20.35 -4.84 -4.33
C ASP A 285 20.50 -6.07 -5.23
N SER A 286 19.53 -6.99 -5.22
CA SER A 286 19.49 -8.15 -6.11
C SER A 286 19.29 -7.75 -7.58
N VAL A 287 18.48 -6.72 -7.85
CA VAL A 287 18.33 -6.15 -9.22
C VAL A 287 19.66 -5.50 -9.66
N ARG A 288 20.29 -4.72 -8.78
CA ARG A 288 21.60 -4.09 -9.06
C ARG A 288 22.67 -5.11 -9.36
N ALA A 289 22.71 -6.20 -8.60
CA ALA A 289 23.63 -7.32 -8.79
C ALA A 289 23.27 -8.20 -10.00
N GLY A 290 22.11 -8.01 -10.63
CA GLY A 290 21.65 -8.81 -11.77
C GLY A 290 21.13 -10.21 -11.41
N LYS A 291 20.90 -10.50 -10.12
CA LYS A 291 20.30 -11.75 -9.64
C LYS A 291 18.77 -11.77 -9.79
N MET A 292 18.14 -10.62 -9.68
CA MET A 292 16.73 -10.37 -9.97
C MET A 292 16.64 -9.49 -11.21
N TYR A 293 15.78 -9.85 -12.16
CA TYR A 293 15.61 -9.08 -13.40
C TYR A 293 14.83 -7.79 -13.18
N ALA A 294 13.73 -7.89 -12.44
CA ALA A 294 12.89 -6.75 -12.12
C ALA A 294 12.13 -6.98 -10.81
N THR A 295 11.71 -5.89 -10.19
CA THR A 295 10.69 -5.85 -9.14
C THR A 295 9.76 -4.67 -9.38
N ILE A 296 8.54 -4.71 -8.83
CA ILE A 296 7.57 -3.61 -8.93
C ILE A 296 7.61 -2.83 -7.63
N ALA A 297 8.13 -1.62 -7.67
CA ALA A 297 8.08 -0.72 -6.53
C ALA A 297 6.64 -0.29 -6.29
N GLN A 298 6.23 -0.35 -5.04
CA GLN A 298 5.02 0.22 -4.49
C GLN A 298 5.39 1.46 -3.65
N SER A 299 4.41 2.10 -3.06
CA SER A 299 4.62 3.25 -2.19
C SER A 299 4.09 2.99 -0.77
N PRO A 300 4.62 1.99 -0.02
CA PRO A 300 4.11 1.65 1.31
C PRO A 300 4.20 2.83 2.27
N PHE A 301 5.27 3.62 2.19
CA PHE A 301 5.42 4.84 2.97
C PHE A 301 4.25 5.82 2.75
N LEU A 302 3.87 6.07 1.47
CA LEU A 302 2.73 6.95 1.16
C LEU A 302 1.41 6.36 1.63
N GLN A 303 1.23 5.05 1.58
CA GLN A 303 0.02 4.39 2.07
C GLN A 303 -0.20 4.67 3.55
N GLY A 304 0.83 4.48 4.38
CA GLY A 304 0.77 4.79 5.80
C GLY A 304 0.62 6.30 6.07
N TYR A 305 1.37 7.11 5.36
CA TYR A 305 1.34 8.58 5.48
C TYR A 305 -0.05 9.14 5.16
N TRP A 306 -0.63 8.75 4.01
CA TRP A 306 -1.96 9.21 3.60
C TRP A 306 -3.07 8.66 4.48
N ALA A 307 -2.92 7.44 5.04
CA ALA A 307 -3.92 6.88 5.94
C ALA A 307 -4.10 7.73 7.20
N VAL A 308 -3.00 8.21 7.77
CA VAL A 308 -3.04 9.11 8.94
C VAL A 308 -3.71 10.45 8.58
N TYR A 309 -3.36 11.04 7.43
CA TYR A 309 -3.99 12.29 6.99
C TYR A 309 -5.48 12.10 6.66
N ALA A 310 -5.87 10.99 6.03
CA ALA A 310 -7.28 10.68 5.77
C ALA A 310 -8.09 10.57 7.08
N ALA A 311 -7.54 9.88 8.08
CA ALA A 311 -8.15 9.78 9.40
C ALA A 311 -8.21 11.14 10.11
N PHE A 312 -7.12 11.93 10.04
CA PHE A 312 -7.08 13.26 10.60
C PHE A 312 -8.15 14.17 9.97
N TYR A 313 -8.24 14.25 8.66
CA TYR A 313 -9.25 15.05 7.97
C TYR A 313 -10.67 14.58 8.29
N ARG A 314 -10.87 13.28 8.40
CA ARG A 314 -12.17 12.72 8.82
C ARG A 314 -12.55 13.17 10.22
N CYS A 315 -11.65 13.06 11.18
CA CYS A 315 -11.93 13.32 12.58
C CYS A 315 -12.03 14.83 12.90
N TYR A 316 -11.20 15.66 12.26
CA TYR A 316 -11.16 17.11 12.52
C TYR A 316 -12.13 17.91 11.68
N PHE A 317 -12.30 17.55 10.41
CA PHE A 317 -13.07 18.35 9.44
C PHE A 317 -14.30 17.62 8.91
N ASN A 318 -14.62 16.44 9.46
CA ASN A 318 -15.69 15.58 9.00
C ASN A 318 -15.59 15.28 7.49
N TRP A 319 -14.35 15.27 6.98
CA TRP A 319 -14.09 15.00 5.56
C TRP A 319 -14.60 13.62 5.15
N LYS A 320 -15.19 13.57 3.97
CA LYS A 320 -15.61 12.32 3.33
C LYS A 320 -14.94 12.25 1.97
N PRO A 321 -14.21 11.17 1.69
CA PRO A 321 -13.61 11.01 0.37
C PRO A 321 -14.69 10.94 -0.70
N THR A 322 -14.43 11.55 -1.85
CA THR A 322 -15.32 11.48 -3.03
C THR A 322 -15.08 10.19 -3.83
N VAL A 323 -14.01 9.48 -3.53
CA VAL A 323 -13.62 8.21 -4.15
C VAL A 323 -13.50 7.13 -3.08
N SER A 324 -13.77 5.89 -3.44
CA SER A 324 -13.65 4.74 -2.54
C SER A 324 -12.23 4.17 -2.48
N TRP A 325 -11.36 4.56 -3.42
CA TRP A 325 -9.98 4.11 -3.53
C TRP A 325 -9.07 5.25 -3.97
N ILE A 326 -7.95 5.41 -3.27
CA ILE A 326 -6.86 6.33 -3.59
C ILE A 326 -5.67 5.46 -4.03
N PRO A 327 -5.39 5.38 -5.33
CA PRO A 327 -4.29 4.56 -5.83
C PRO A 327 -2.93 5.18 -5.47
N THR A 328 -2.02 4.33 -4.99
CA THR A 328 -0.61 4.71 -4.84
C THR A 328 0.18 4.35 -6.10
N PRO A 329 1.21 5.15 -6.47
CA PRO A 329 1.99 4.90 -7.67
C PRO A 329 2.78 3.61 -7.58
N THR A 330 3.03 2.99 -8.76
CA THR A 330 3.95 1.87 -8.94
C THR A 330 5.01 2.22 -9.98
N VAL A 331 6.20 1.66 -9.80
CA VAL A 331 7.33 1.80 -10.74
C VAL A 331 7.94 0.44 -11.00
N VAL A 332 8.14 0.11 -12.26
CA VAL A 332 8.92 -1.06 -12.65
C VAL A 332 10.39 -0.76 -12.41
N VAL A 333 11.02 -1.52 -11.52
CA VAL A 333 12.44 -1.38 -11.17
C VAL A 333 13.24 -2.46 -11.88
N THR A 334 14.16 -2.03 -12.72
CA THR A 334 15.10 -2.87 -13.46
C THR A 334 16.51 -2.31 -13.28
N LYS A 335 17.51 -2.97 -13.83
CA LYS A 335 18.89 -2.48 -13.82
C LYS A 335 19.04 -1.07 -14.45
N ALA A 336 18.11 -0.68 -15.33
CA ALA A 336 18.17 0.62 -16.01
C ALA A 336 17.84 1.81 -15.11
N ASN A 337 17.02 1.61 -14.05
CA ASN A 337 16.56 2.70 -13.18
C ASN A 337 16.70 2.41 -11.68
N VAL A 338 17.38 1.32 -11.31
CA VAL A 338 17.53 0.88 -9.92
C VAL A 338 18.14 1.93 -8.97
N ASP A 339 18.90 2.87 -9.50
CA ASP A 339 19.56 3.92 -8.72
C ASP A 339 18.74 5.22 -8.62
N THR A 340 17.63 5.34 -9.36
CA THR A 340 16.85 6.58 -9.45
C THR A 340 15.38 6.46 -9.10
N PHE A 341 14.80 5.25 -9.13
CA PHE A 341 13.35 5.01 -8.97
C PHE A 341 12.78 5.47 -7.63
N SER A 342 13.59 5.49 -6.57
CA SER A 342 13.14 5.82 -5.21
C SER A 342 12.55 7.22 -5.10
N ALA A 343 13.00 8.18 -5.93
CA ALA A 343 12.45 9.52 -5.96
C ALA A 343 10.96 9.58 -6.38
N GLU A 344 10.48 8.57 -7.10
CA GLU A 344 9.11 8.49 -7.61
C GLU A 344 8.13 7.93 -6.57
N VAL A 345 8.59 7.06 -5.66
CA VAL A 345 7.72 6.29 -4.74
C VAL A 345 7.90 6.62 -3.26
N ALA A 346 8.99 7.29 -2.86
CA ALA A 346 9.34 7.46 -1.44
C ALA A 346 9.12 8.86 -0.88
N SER A 347 8.84 9.87 -1.72
CA SER A 347 8.70 11.25 -1.23
C SER A 347 7.30 11.51 -0.66
N PRO A 348 7.19 12.15 0.51
CA PRO A 348 5.89 12.60 1.03
C PRO A 348 5.21 13.51 0.00
N LYS A 349 3.97 13.19 -0.34
CA LYS A 349 3.13 13.99 -1.24
C LYS A 349 1.82 14.30 -0.52
N PRO A 350 1.19 15.47 -0.78
CA PRO A 350 -0.16 15.73 -0.28
C PRO A 350 -1.12 14.60 -0.64
N LEU A 351 -2.11 14.36 0.22
CA LEU A 351 -3.21 13.46 -0.11
C LEU A 351 -3.95 14.04 -1.33
N PRO A 352 -4.15 13.25 -2.40
CA PRO A 352 -4.75 13.74 -3.64
C PRO A 352 -6.23 14.12 -3.48
#